data_5e0430559b196955b655d6b548f5b342
#
_entry.id   5e0430559b196955b655d6b548f5b342
#
_cell.length_a   1.000
_cell.length_b   1.000
_cell.length_c   1.000
_cell.angle_alpha   90.00
_cell.angle_beta   90.00
_cell.angle_gamma   90.00
#
_symmetry.space_group_name_H-M   'P 1'
#
loop_
_entity.id
_entity.type
_entity.pdbx_description
1 polymer ?
#
loop_
_entity_poly.entity_id
_entity_poly.type
_entity_poly.pdbx_seq_one_letter_code
_entity_poly.pdbx_strand_id
1 'polypeptide(L)'
;MLFRSHKQMEYNLVACITLACRAVITAGVDPFEAYRISDIYLQQLSECTELKDMMWVAGTVMGEFNELAKTANPENREASIDVENAKT
;
A
#
# COMPACT_ATOMS: atom_id res chain seq x y z
N MET A 1 -14.20 -11.74 21.72
CA MET A 1 -13.15 -11.62 20.73
C MET A 1 -13.68 -11.47 19.33
N LEU A 2 -14.66 -12.30 18.96
CA LEU A 2 -15.17 -12.27 17.61
C LEU A 2 -15.78 -10.93 17.25
N PHE A 3 -16.54 -10.36 18.15
CA PHE A 3 -17.16 -9.08 17.89
C PHE A 3 -16.14 -7.96 17.79
N ARG A 4 -14.93 -8.19 18.29
CA ARG A 4 -13.86 -7.21 18.18
C ARG A 4 -13.02 -7.41 16.93
N SER A 5 -13.23 -8.52 16.25
CA SER A 5 -12.45 -8.83 15.06
C SER A 5 -12.59 -7.76 13.99
N HIS A 6 -13.79 -7.27 13.80
CA HIS A 6 -14.05 -6.27 12.76
C HIS A 6 -13.25 -5.00 13.04
N LYS A 7 -13.37 -4.50 14.26
CA LYS A 7 -12.67 -3.29 14.65
C LYS A 7 -11.16 -3.50 14.63
N GLN A 8 -10.74 -4.66 15.12
CA GLN A 8 -9.32 -4.99 15.13
C GLN A 8 -8.77 -5.02 13.72
N MET A 9 -9.50 -5.64 12.80
CA MET A 9 -9.08 -5.70 11.42
C MET A 9 -8.97 -4.32 10.81
N GLU A 10 -9.92 -3.46 11.11
CA GLU A 10 -9.89 -2.09 10.59
C GLU A 10 -8.64 -1.38 11.05
N TYR A 11 -8.32 -1.48 12.35
CA TYR A 11 -7.11 -0.85 12.88
C TYR A 11 -5.87 -1.41 12.22
N ASN A 12 -5.82 -2.73 12.06
CA ASN A 12 -4.67 -3.36 11.45
C ASN A 12 -4.48 -2.91 10.02
N LEU A 13 -5.56 -2.80 9.28
CA LEU A 13 -5.48 -2.38 7.89
C LEU A 13 -5.09 -0.93 7.76
N VAL A 14 -5.60 -0.08 8.65
CA VAL A 14 -5.19 1.32 8.67
C VAL A 14 -3.70 1.42 8.92
N ALA A 15 -3.20 0.65 9.87
CA ALA A 15 -1.77 0.66 10.16
C ALA A 15 -0.98 0.17 8.96
N CYS A 16 -1.45 -0.88 8.30
CA CYS A 16 -0.76 -1.41 7.13
C CYS A 16 -0.70 -0.38 6.01
N ILE A 17 -1.81 0.30 5.75
CA ILE A 17 -1.84 1.31 4.70
C ILE A 17 -0.90 2.45 5.04
N THR A 18 -0.89 2.87 6.29
CA THR A 18 -0.02 3.96 6.73
C THR A 18 1.44 3.58 6.55
N LEU A 19 1.80 2.36 6.96
CA LEU A 19 3.17 1.89 6.82
C LEU A 19 3.57 1.76 5.36
N ALA A 20 2.65 1.26 4.54
CA ALA A 20 2.93 1.14 3.12
C ALA A 20 3.12 2.51 2.48
N CYS A 21 2.32 3.48 2.90
CA CYS A 21 2.45 4.84 2.41
C CYS A 21 3.84 5.39 2.70
N ARG A 22 4.31 5.20 3.92
CA ARG A 22 5.64 5.67 4.28
C ARG A 22 6.72 4.92 3.53
N ALA A 23 6.51 3.64 3.30
CA ALA A 23 7.49 2.83 2.59
C ALA A 23 7.65 3.31 1.15
N VAL A 24 6.54 3.62 0.48
CA VAL A 24 6.64 4.07 -0.91
C VAL A 24 7.25 5.47 -0.98
N ILE A 25 6.98 6.31 -0.01
CA ILE A 25 7.62 7.63 0.04
C ILE A 25 9.13 7.45 0.17
N THR A 26 9.55 6.53 1.02
CA THR A 26 10.96 6.24 1.19
C THR A 26 11.56 5.70 -0.11
N ALA A 27 10.75 4.97 -0.87
CA ALA A 27 11.22 4.41 -2.14
C ALA A 27 11.27 5.44 -3.26
N GLY A 28 10.76 6.65 -3.04
CA GLY A 28 10.89 7.70 -4.03
C GLY A 28 9.56 8.21 -4.58
N VAL A 29 8.44 7.71 -4.07
CA VAL A 29 7.14 8.20 -4.51
C VAL A 29 6.91 9.58 -3.93
N ASP A 30 6.31 10.47 -4.74
CA ASP A 30 5.95 11.79 -4.30
C ASP A 30 5.04 11.72 -3.07
N PRO A 31 5.40 12.40 -1.96
CA PRO A 31 4.56 12.33 -0.77
C PRO A 31 3.11 12.74 -0.99
N PHE A 32 2.87 13.74 -1.83
CA PHE A 32 1.50 14.16 -2.12
C PHE A 32 0.69 13.04 -2.73
N GLU A 33 1.30 12.33 -3.67
CA GLU A 33 0.61 11.20 -4.31
C GLU A 33 0.33 10.10 -3.31
N ALA A 34 1.33 9.77 -2.50
CA ALA A 34 1.18 8.69 -1.54
C ALA A 34 0.10 9.02 -0.52
N TYR A 35 0.11 10.24 0.00
CA TYR A 35 -0.88 10.63 1.00
C TYR A 35 -2.27 10.72 0.39
N ARG A 36 -2.36 11.20 -0.84
CA ARG A 36 -3.66 11.30 -1.51
C ARG A 36 -4.30 9.92 -1.65
N ILE A 37 -3.52 8.97 -2.12
CA ILE A 37 -4.03 7.62 -2.27
C ILE A 37 -4.38 7.03 -0.92
N SER A 38 -3.51 7.23 0.06
CA SER A 38 -3.77 6.74 1.40
C SER A 38 -5.08 7.28 1.96
N ASP A 39 -5.30 8.59 1.81
CA ASP A 39 -6.51 9.21 2.32
C ASP A 39 -7.75 8.64 1.67
N ILE A 40 -7.72 8.48 0.35
CA ILE A 40 -8.88 7.97 -0.38
C ILE A 40 -9.25 6.58 0.12
N TYR A 41 -8.26 5.71 0.24
CA TYR A 41 -8.54 4.32 0.61
C TYR A 41 -8.82 4.17 2.09
N LEU A 42 -8.20 5.00 2.93
CA LEU A 42 -8.54 4.99 4.35
C LEU A 42 -9.99 5.40 4.57
N GLN A 43 -10.45 6.37 3.79
CA GLN A 43 -11.85 6.77 3.88
C GLN A 43 -12.76 5.65 3.42
N GLN A 44 -12.41 4.98 2.33
CA GLN A 44 -13.19 3.84 1.88
C GLN A 44 -13.22 2.74 2.92
N LEU A 45 -12.08 2.50 3.54
CA LEU A 45 -11.97 1.47 4.56
C LEU A 45 -12.90 1.77 5.72
N SER A 46 -12.97 3.02 6.13
CA SER A 46 -13.80 3.41 7.27
C SER A 46 -15.30 3.24 6.96
N GLU A 47 -15.65 3.21 5.68
CA GLU A 47 -17.04 3.03 5.29
C GLU A 47 -17.41 1.57 5.05
N CYS A 48 -16.45 0.69 5.09
CA CYS A 48 -16.72 -0.73 4.91
C CYS A 48 -17.42 -1.30 6.12
N THR A 49 -18.41 -2.15 5.86
CA THR A 49 -19.15 -2.80 6.94
C THR A 49 -18.81 -4.28 7.04
N GLU A 50 -18.17 -4.85 6.02
CA GLU A 50 -17.84 -6.26 6.01
C GLU A 50 -16.35 -6.45 5.86
N LEU A 51 -15.85 -7.53 6.47
CA LEU A 51 -14.43 -7.81 6.41
C LEU A 51 -13.92 -8.02 5.01
N LYS A 52 -14.73 -8.69 4.18
CA LYS A 52 -14.30 -8.94 2.81
C LYS A 52 -14.08 -7.64 2.04
N ASP A 53 -14.92 -6.64 2.31
CA ASP A 53 -14.77 -5.35 1.67
C ASP A 53 -13.51 -4.65 2.15
N MET A 54 -13.23 -4.76 3.43
CA MET A 54 -12.02 -4.18 3.98
C MET A 54 -10.79 -4.81 3.34
N MET A 55 -10.81 -6.12 3.19
CA MET A 55 -9.68 -6.81 2.60
C MET A 55 -9.50 -6.44 1.14
N TRP A 56 -10.61 -6.25 0.44
CA TRP A 56 -10.54 -5.82 -0.95
C TRP A 56 -9.90 -4.43 -1.06
N VAL A 57 -10.32 -3.51 -0.20
CA VAL A 57 -9.75 -2.17 -0.20
C VAL A 57 -8.26 -2.22 0.11
N ALA A 58 -7.89 -3.00 1.11
CA ALA A 58 -6.48 -3.10 1.48
C ALA A 58 -5.65 -3.67 0.34
N GLY A 59 -6.15 -4.72 -0.31
CA GLY A 59 -5.44 -5.32 -1.43
C GLY A 59 -5.31 -4.34 -2.59
N THR A 60 -6.36 -3.58 -2.84
CA THR A 60 -6.35 -2.61 -3.93
C THR A 60 -5.33 -1.51 -3.68
N VAL A 61 -5.30 -0.96 -2.46
CA VAL A 61 -4.37 0.12 -2.16
C VAL A 61 -2.93 -0.39 -2.18
N MET A 62 -2.70 -1.61 -1.72
CA MET A 62 -1.36 -2.17 -1.79
C MET A 62 -0.88 -2.32 -3.23
N GLY A 63 -1.80 -2.72 -4.12
CA GLY A 63 -1.47 -2.79 -5.53
C GLY A 63 -1.14 -1.43 -6.11
N GLU A 64 -1.89 -0.40 -5.73
CA GLU A 64 -1.64 0.96 -6.18
C GLU A 64 -0.27 1.43 -5.72
N PHE A 65 0.04 1.21 -4.45
CA PHE A 65 1.34 1.61 -3.93
C PHE A 65 2.47 0.87 -4.63
N ASN A 66 2.26 -0.40 -4.90
CA ASN A 66 3.27 -1.18 -5.57
C ASN A 66 3.56 -0.63 -6.96
N GLU A 67 2.52 -0.28 -7.69
CA GLU A 67 2.70 0.29 -9.01
C GLU A 67 3.39 1.64 -8.95
N LEU A 68 3.01 2.46 -7.99
CA LEU A 68 3.65 3.76 -7.83
C LEU A 68 5.13 3.61 -7.53
N ALA A 69 5.47 2.67 -6.67
CA ALA A 69 6.87 2.46 -6.30
C ALA A 69 7.68 2.03 -7.51
N LYS A 70 7.08 1.21 -8.36
CA LYS A 70 7.78 0.75 -9.56
C LYS A 70 8.06 1.90 -10.51
N THR A 71 7.07 2.76 -10.71
CA THR A 71 7.23 3.85 -11.68
C THR A 71 8.04 5.00 -11.12
N ALA A 72 7.97 5.22 -9.81
CA ALA A 72 8.65 6.35 -9.19
C ALA A 72 10.15 6.15 -9.12
N ASN A 73 10.60 4.91 -9.15
CA ASN A 73 12.02 4.61 -9.01
C ASN A 73 12.47 3.62 -10.07
N PRO A 74 12.34 4.00 -11.35
CA PRO A 74 12.72 3.09 -12.43
C PRO A 74 14.21 2.76 -12.42
N GLU A 75 15.03 3.67 -11.94
CA GLU A 75 16.46 3.43 -11.88
C GLU A 75 16.79 2.26 -10.99
N ASN A 76 16.15 2.21 -9.83
CA ASN A 76 16.37 1.09 -8.91
C ASN A 76 15.96 -0.22 -9.54
N ARG A 77 14.84 -0.19 -10.24
CA ARG A 77 14.34 -1.40 -10.88
C ARG A 77 15.29 -1.84 -11.97
N GLU A 78 15.79 -0.90 -12.74
CA GLU A 78 16.73 -1.22 -13.80
C GLU A 78 18.02 -1.78 -13.22
N ALA A 79 18.48 -1.19 -12.14
CA ALA A 79 19.69 -1.66 -11.50
C ALA A 79 19.53 -3.09 -11.02
N SER A 80 18.37 -3.40 -10.45
CA SER A 80 18.08 -4.75 -10.01
C SER A 80 18.09 -5.72 -11.17
N ILE A 81 17.47 -5.35 -12.26
CA ILE A 81 17.43 -6.19 -13.45
C ILE A 81 18.83 -6.41 -13.99
N ASP A 82 19.62 -5.35 -14.03
CA ASP A 82 20.98 -5.46 -14.52
C ASP A 82 21.80 -6.41 -13.69
N VAL A 83 21.65 -6.33 -12.38
CA VAL A 83 22.37 -7.22 -11.50
C VAL A 83 21.98 -8.67 -11.77
N GLU A 84 20.70 -8.92 -11.95
CA GLU A 84 20.24 -10.25 -12.24
C GLU A 84 20.78 -10.74 -13.59
N ASN A 85 20.74 -9.87 -14.56
CA ASN A 85 21.26 -10.22 -15.89
C ASN A 85 22.74 -10.50 -15.84
N ALA A 86 23.45 -9.73 -15.06
CA ALA A 86 24.88 -9.93 -14.94
C ALA A 86 25.19 -11.27 -14.32
N LYS A 87 24.34 -11.74 -13.44
CA LYS A 87 24.54 -13.04 -12.82
C LYS A 87 24.28 -14.18 -13.76
N THR A 88 23.42 -13.96 -14.72
CA THR A 88 23.11 -14.98 -15.67
C THR A 88 24.07 -14.94 -16.83
#